data_a5dfc45f094ad962d95858bf48730113
#
_entry.id   a5dfc45f094ad962d95858bf48730113
#
_cell.length_a   1.000
_cell.length_b   1.000
_cell.length_c   1.000
_cell.angle_alpha   90.00
_cell.angle_beta   90.00
_cell.angle_gamma   90.00
#
_symmetry.space_group_name_H-M   'P 1'
#
loop_
_entity.id
_entity.type
_entity.pdbx_description
1 polymer ?
#
loop_
_entity_poly.entity_id
_entity_poly.type
_entity_poly.pdbx_seq_one_letter_code
_entity_poly.pdbx_strand_id
1 'polypeptide(L)'
;MFSGAHVILYTRDAEADRDFLKDVAGLPHVDAGRGWLIFRLPPAEIAVQPTEGEPKHEVYLMCEDLARTLTALEDKGAEISRAITDQGWGLLSAVRLPSGTELPLYEPRHPTAYDLPDEPNSDV
;
A
#
# COMPACT_ATOMS: atom_id res chain seq x y z
N MET A 1 13.62 -18.30 8.71
CA MET A 1 12.35 -17.63 9.04
C MET A 1 11.95 -16.75 7.86
N PHE A 2 10.91 -15.95 8.00
CA PHE A 2 10.41 -15.15 6.89
C PHE A 2 11.33 -13.94 6.64
N SER A 3 11.60 -13.66 5.35
CA SER A 3 12.50 -12.59 4.93
C SER A 3 11.80 -11.34 4.42
N GLY A 4 10.50 -11.42 4.17
CA GLY A 4 9.73 -10.28 3.68
C GLY A 4 8.33 -10.71 3.27
N ALA A 5 7.58 -9.78 2.66
CA ALA A 5 6.27 -10.04 2.12
C ALA A 5 6.24 -9.68 0.64
N HIS A 6 5.51 -10.44 -0.15
CA HIS A 6 5.31 -10.19 -1.57
C HIS A 6 3.83 -10.02 -1.82
N VAL A 7 3.44 -8.85 -2.31
CA VAL A 7 2.04 -8.50 -2.55
C VAL A 7 1.81 -8.47 -4.06
N ILE A 8 0.71 -9.05 -4.51
CA ILE A 8 0.36 -9.05 -5.92
C ILE A 8 -0.93 -8.29 -6.12
N LEU A 9 -0.89 -7.31 -7.02
CA LEU A 9 -2.08 -6.61 -7.49
C LEU A 9 -2.49 -7.24 -8.82
N TYR A 10 -3.66 -7.83 -8.86
CA TYR A 10 -4.23 -8.32 -10.12
C TYR A 10 -5.01 -7.21 -10.77
N THR A 11 -4.67 -6.88 -12.00
CA THR A 11 -5.19 -5.72 -12.69
C THR A 11 -5.42 -6.03 -14.17
N ARG A 12 -6.27 -5.23 -14.81
CA ARG A 12 -6.57 -5.38 -16.25
C ARG A 12 -5.58 -4.67 -17.15
N ASP A 13 -4.72 -3.81 -16.58
CA ASP A 13 -3.69 -3.09 -17.33
C ASP A 13 -2.42 -3.02 -16.50
N ALA A 14 -1.70 -4.14 -16.49
CA ALA A 14 -0.51 -4.28 -15.66
C ALA A 14 0.59 -3.31 -16.06
N GLU A 15 0.77 -3.04 -17.35
CA GLU A 15 1.81 -2.13 -17.83
C GLU A 15 1.56 -0.70 -17.33
N ALA A 16 0.33 -0.20 -17.46
CA ALA A 16 -0.01 1.14 -17.00
C ALA A 16 0.13 1.26 -15.48
N ASP A 17 -0.27 0.25 -14.72
CA ASP A 17 -0.16 0.25 -13.27
C ASP A 17 1.31 0.21 -12.82
N ARG A 18 2.17 -0.55 -13.51
CA ARG A 18 3.61 -0.56 -13.22
C ARG A 18 4.22 0.83 -13.47
N ASP A 19 3.85 1.48 -14.56
CA ASP A 19 4.32 2.83 -14.86
C ASP A 19 3.85 3.84 -13.79
N PHE A 20 2.63 3.69 -13.30
CA PHE A 20 2.12 4.51 -12.20
C PHE A 20 2.96 4.34 -10.93
N LEU A 21 3.23 3.10 -10.53
CA LEU A 21 4.02 2.82 -9.32
C LEU A 21 5.45 3.35 -9.45
N LYS A 22 6.00 3.29 -10.65
CA LYS A 22 7.35 3.80 -10.93
C LYS A 22 7.40 5.33 -10.97
N ASP A 23 6.51 5.96 -11.75
CA ASP A 23 6.63 7.37 -12.11
C ASP A 23 5.83 8.30 -11.20
N VAL A 24 4.69 7.85 -10.67
CA VAL A 24 3.83 8.64 -9.79
C VAL A 24 4.11 8.34 -8.32
N ALA A 25 4.04 7.07 -7.93
CA ALA A 25 4.31 6.68 -6.55
C ALA A 25 5.80 6.71 -6.20
N GLY A 26 6.68 6.65 -7.21
CA GLY A 26 8.13 6.78 -7.02
C GLY A 26 8.77 5.60 -6.30
N LEU A 27 8.20 4.40 -6.41
CA LEU A 27 8.73 3.23 -5.73
C LEU A 27 9.98 2.69 -6.45
N PRO A 28 11.07 2.40 -5.72
CA PRO A 28 12.20 1.70 -6.31
C PRO A 28 11.78 0.32 -6.85
N HIS A 29 12.42 -0.14 -7.90
CA HIS A 29 12.03 -1.37 -8.55
C HIS A 29 13.23 -2.13 -9.12
N VAL A 30 13.01 -3.42 -9.38
CA VAL A 30 13.91 -4.28 -10.15
C VAL A 30 13.15 -4.80 -11.35
N ASP A 31 13.86 -5.12 -12.43
CA ASP A 31 13.27 -5.77 -13.60
C ASP A 31 13.57 -7.27 -13.50
N ALA A 32 12.52 -8.07 -13.26
CA ALA A 32 12.63 -9.52 -13.16
C ALA A 32 12.68 -10.20 -14.54
N GLY A 33 12.63 -9.40 -15.62
CA GLY A 33 12.73 -9.87 -16.99
C GLY A 33 11.66 -9.23 -17.87
N ARG A 34 12.08 -8.68 -19.02
CA ARG A 34 11.20 -8.17 -20.07
C ARG A 34 10.15 -7.15 -19.61
N GLY A 35 10.55 -6.25 -18.71
CA GLY A 35 9.64 -5.22 -18.21
C GLY A 35 8.74 -5.68 -17.05
N TRP A 36 8.95 -6.89 -16.54
CA TRP A 36 8.22 -7.36 -15.36
C TRP A 36 8.83 -6.74 -14.12
N LEU A 37 8.33 -5.56 -13.76
CA LEU A 37 8.86 -4.79 -12.63
C LEU A 37 8.29 -5.31 -11.32
N ILE A 38 9.18 -5.44 -10.33
CA ILE A 38 8.80 -5.72 -8.94
C ILE A 38 9.27 -4.55 -8.10
N PHE A 39 8.37 -4.00 -7.29
CA PHE A 39 8.61 -2.76 -6.57
C PHE A 39 8.90 -3.03 -5.11
N ARG A 40 9.85 -2.26 -4.55
CA ARG A 40 10.09 -2.29 -3.12
C ARG A 40 8.98 -1.51 -2.42
N LEU A 41 8.30 -2.16 -1.47
CA LEU A 41 7.37 -1.48 -0.59
C LEU A 41 8.12 -0.93 0.63
N PRO A 42 7.55 0.07 1.32
CA PRO A 42 7.96 0.38 2.68
C PRO A 42 7.84 -0.87 3.56
N PRO A 43 8.51 -0.91 4.73
CA PRO A 43 8.33 -2.02 5.66
C PRO A 43 6.85 -2.31 5.87
N ALA A 44 6.50 -3.60 5.92
CA ALA A 44 5.10 -4.04 5.93
C ALA A 44 4.72 -4.67 7.26
N GLU A 45 3.42 -4.61 7.57
CA GLU A 45 2.84 -5.31 8.71
C GLU A 45 1.60 -6.08 8.24
N ILE A 46 1.14 -7.07 9.03
CA ILE A 46 -0.07 -7.82 8.73
C ILE A 46 -1.01 -7.75 9.94
N ALA A 47 -2.28 -7.50 9.67
CA ALA A 47 -3.33 -7.56 10.66
C ALA A 47 -4.33 -8.62 10.27
N VAL A 48 -4.96 -9.23 11.25
CA VAL A 48 -5.98 -10.26 11.05
C VAL A 48 -7.28 -9.74 11.61
N GLN A 49 -8.29 -9.68 10.76
CA GLN A 49 -9.60 -9.18 11.16
C GLN A 49 -10.68 -10.23 10.88
N PRO A 50 -11.65 -10.38 11.79
CA PRO A 50 -12.76 -11.28 11.54
C PRO A 50 -13.64 -10.76 10.41
N THR A 51 -14.25 -11.70 9.68
CA THR A 51 -15.24 -11.35 8.67
C THR A 51 -16.33 -12.43 8.67
N GLU A 52 -17.56 -12.03 8.39
CA GLU A 52 -18.66 -12.94 8.14
C GLU A 52 -18.86 -13.16 6.64
N GLY A 53 -18.17 -12.40 5.81
CA GLY A 53 -18.21 -12.52 4.36
C GLY A 53 -17.15 -13.48 3.83
N GLU A 54 -16.93 -13.42 2.53
CA GLU A 54 -15.89 -14.20 1.87
C GLU A 54 -14.51 -13.78 2.38
N PRO A 55 -13.61 -14.74 2.66
CA PRO A 55 -12.21 -14.40 2.97
C PRO A 55 -11.59 -13.59 1.85
N LYS A 56 -10.85 -12.54 2.21
CA LYS A 56 -10.20 -11.66 1.24
C LYS A 56 -8.90 -11.11 1.82
N HIS A 57 -8.06 -10.60 0.95
CA HIS A 57 -6.86 -9.88 1.34
C HIS A 57 -6.99 -8.44 0.88
N GLU A 58 -6.49 -7.52 1.70
CA GLU A 58 -6.43 -6.11 1.36
C GLU A 58 -5.00 -5.63 1.49
N VAL A 59 -4.63 -4.69 0.64
CA VAL A 59 -3.32 -4.05 0.68
C VAL A 59 -3.54 -2.57 0.89
N TYR A 60 -2.84 -2.01 1.88
CA TYR A 60 -2.83 -0.58 2.12
C TYR A 60 -1.39 -0.10 2.03
N LEU A 61 -1.17 1.01 1.36
CA LEU A 61 0.10 1.72 1.49
C LEU A 61 -0.01 2.70 2.66
N MET A 62 0.97 2.65 3.53
CA MET A 62 0.97 3.48 4.73
C MET A 62 1.69 4.80 4.47
N CYS A 63 1.19 5.87 5.04
CA CYS A 63 1.74 7.23 4.92
C CYS A 63 1.95 7.81 6.31
N GLU A 64 3.01 8.59 6.49
CA GLU A 64 3.21 9.33 7.73
C GLU A 64 2.27 10.53 7.81
N ASP A 65 1.96 11.15 6.66
CA ASP A 65 1.07 12.29 6.54
C ASP A 65 0.20 12.09 5.30
N LEU A 66 -0.99 11.58 5.48
CA LEU A 66 -1.88 11.22 4.38
C LEU A 66 -2.29 12.42 3.53
N ALA A 67 -2.68 13.52 4.18
CA ALA A 67 -3.10 14.72 3.44
C ALA A 67 -2.00 15.25 2.54
N ARG A 68 -0.77 15.27 3.05
CA ARG A 68 0.40 15.73 2.29
C ARG A 68 0.73 14.77 1.14
N THR A 69 0.62 13.46 1.39
CA THR A 69 0.84 12.45 0.36
C THR A 69 -0.16 12.59 -0.76
N LEU A 70 -1.45 12.79 -0.44
CA LEU A 70 -2.49 12.98 -1.44
C LEU A 70 -2.24 14.22 -2.30
N THR A 71 -1.83 15.33 -1.70
CA THR A 71 -1.49 16.54 -2.44
C THR A 71 -0.36 16.26 -3.43
N ALA A 72 0.70 15.58 -2.98
CA ALA A 72 1.83 15.24 -3.83
C ALA A 72 1.41 14.32 -5.00
N LEU A 73 0.53 13.36 -4.74
CA LEU A 73 0.06 12.46 -5.79
C LEU A 73 -0.84 13.19 -6.79
N GLU A 74 -1.73 14.08 -6.33
CA GLU A 74 -2.57 14.89 -7.21
C GLU A 74 -1.73 15.78 -8.12
N ASP A 75 -0.66 16.38 -7.59
CA ASP A 75 0.25 17.22 -8.37
C ASP A 75 0.92 16.44 -9.50
N LYS A 76 1.01 15.11 -9.36
CA LYS A 76 1.54 14.22 -10.40
C LYS A 76 0.44 13.61 -11.27
N GLY A 77 -0.79 14.04 -11.13
CA GLY A 77 -1.90 13.61 -11.96
C GLY A 77 -2.73 12.44 -11.43
N ALA A 78 -2.49 12.01 -10.20
CA ALA A 78 -3.28 10.92 -9.61
C ALA A 78 -4.70 11.38 -9.28
N GLU A 79 -5.67 10.49 -9.43
CA GLU A 79 -7.06 10.72 -9.04
C GLU A 79 -7.28 10.18 -7.63
N ILE A 80 -7.77 11.01 -6.73
CA ILE A 80 -8.21 10.58 -5.41
C ILE A 80 -9.62 10.01 -5.54
N SER A 81 -9.78 8.72 -5.26
CA SER A 81 -11.06 8.02 -5.42
C SER A 81 -11.90 8.02 -4.15
N ARG A 82 -11.30 8.31 -3.00
CA ARG A 82 -12.00 8.44 -1.72
C ARG A 82 -11.45 9.60 -0.93
N ALA A 83 -12.33 10.44 -0.40
CA ALA A 83 -11.92 11.49 0.53
C ALA A 83 -11.37 10.88 1.83
N ILE A 84 -10.53 11.63 2.54
CA ILE A 84 -10.00 11.17 3.83
C ILE A 84 -11.15 10.95 4.81
N THR A 85 -11.15 9.77 5.46
CA THR A 85 -12.06 9.44 6.54
C THR A 85 -11.26 9.08 7.78
N ASP A 86 -11.75 9.50 8.95
CA ASP A 86 -11.15 9.18 10.24
C ASP A 86 -11.82 7.93 10.80
N GLN A 87 -11.05 6.85 10.94
CA GLN A 87 -11.54 5.58 11.46
C GLN A 87 -11.21 5.38 12.94
N GLY A 88 -10.60 6.38 13.59
CA GLY A 88 -10.10 6.23 14.94
C GLY A 88 -8.72 5.60 15.01
N TRP A 89 -8.55 4.42 14.42
CA TRP A 89 -7.25 3.74 14.35
C TRP A 89 -6.38 4.26 13.21
N GLY A 90 -6.90 5.07 12.34
CA GLY A 90 -6.15 5.68 11.26
C GLY A 90 -7.02 6.52 10.35
N LEU A 91 -6.35 7.28 9.49
CA LEU A 91 -7.00 8.04 8.42
C LEU A 91 -6.91 7.23 7.13
N LEU A 92 -8.03 7.07 6.44
CA LEU A 92 -8.10 6.31 5.19
C LEU A 92 -8.42 7.19 4.01
N SER A 93 -7.85 6.83 2.88
CA SER A 93 -8.18 7.40 1.57
C SER A 93 -7.89 6.33 0.50
N ALA A 94 -8.05 6.66 -0.75
CA ALA A 94 -7.64 5.80 -1.84
C ALA A 94 -7.36 6.63 -3.09
N VAL A 95 -6.44 6.15 -3.91
CA VAL A 95 -6.18 6.70 -5.24
C VAL A 95 -6.56 5.66 -6.28
N ARG A 96 -6.90 6.12 -7.47
CA ARG A 96 -7.27 5.23 -8.56
C ARG A 96 -6.06 4.98 -9.44
N LEU A 97 -5.75 3.70 -9.66
CA LEU A 97 -4.72 3.30 -10.61
C LEU A 97 -5.24 3.50 -12.04
N PRO A 98 -4.34 3.59 -13.03
CA PRO A 98 -4.77 3.77 -14.43
C PRO A 98 -5.75 2.70 -14.94
N SER A 99 -5.67 1.49 -14.39
CA SER A 99 -6.61 0.40 -14.72
C SER A 99 -8.03 0.62 -14.20
N GLY A 100 -8.22 1.59 -13.28
CA GLY A 100 -9.46 1.81 -12.57
C GLY A 100 -9.52 1.18 -11.19
N THR A 101 -8.53 0.34 -10.85
CA THR A 101 -8.44 -0.30 -9.53
C THR A 101 -8.11 0.74 -8.47
N GLU A 102 -8.77 0.68 -7.32
CA GLU A 102 -8.43 1.53 -6.19
C GLU A 102 -7.21 0.97 -5.45
N LEU A 103 -6.32 1.87 -5.05
CA LEU A 103 -5.20 1.56 -4.17
C LEU A 103 -5.44 2.28 -2.85
N PRO A 104 -5.82 1.54 -1.78
CA PRO A 104 -6.07 2.15 -0.48
C PRO A 104 -4.80 2.69 0.17
N LEU A 105 -4.93 3.84 0.80
CA LEU A 105 -3.85 4.49 1.55
C LEU A 105 -4.32 4.76 2.96
N TYR A 106 -3.41 4.69 3.95
CA TYR A 106 -3.79 5.14 5.28
C TYR A 106 -2.62 5.68 6.08
N GLU A 107 -2.97 6.55 7.02
CA GLU A 107 -2.07 7.08 8.03
C GLU A 107 -2.42 6.41 9.34
N PRO A 108 -1.55 5.55 9.88
CA PRO A 108 -1.86 4.82 11.12
C PRO A 108 -1.89 5.76 12.32
N ARG A 109 -2.82 5.51 13.25
CA ARG A 109 -2.89 6.14 14.57
C ARG A 109 -2.78 5.09 15.67
N HIS A 110 -2.31 3.91 15.31
CA HIS A 110 -2.00 2.82 16.24
C HIS A 110 -0.48 2.61 16.24
N PRO A 111 0.07 1.91 17.24
CA PRO A 111 1.47 1.51 17.19
C PRO A 111 1.71 0.64 15.95
N THR A 112 2.81 0.91 15.24
CA THR A 112 3.14 0.14 14.03
C THR A 112 4.07 -1.01 14.39
N ALA A 113 3.95 -2.10 13.62
CA ALA A 113 4.72 -3.31 13.86
C ALA A 113 5.89 -3.48 12.88
N TYR A 114 5.87 -2.76 11.76
CA TYR A 114 6.84 -3.00 10.68
C TYR A 114 8.26 -2.58 11.03
N ASP A 115 8.46 -1.79 12.07
CA ASP A 115 9.78 -1.35 12.55
C ASP A 115 10.25 -2.11 13.80
N LEU A 116 9.53 -3.16 14.20
CA LEU A 116 9.94 -4.02 15.29
C LEU A 116 11.16 -4.85 14.90
N PRO A 117 11.98 -5.27 15.89
CA PRO A 117 13.06 -6.22 15.62
C PRO A 117 12.55 -7.52 15.02
N ASP A 118 13.41 -8.23 14.30
CA ASP A 118 13.06 -9.51 13.67
C ASP A 118 12.76 -10.61 14.69
N GLU A 119 13.12 -10.42 15.95
CA GLU A 119 12.92 -11.41 17.00
C GLU A 119 11.50 -11.32 17.57
N PRO A 120 10.85 -12.45 17.91
CA PRO A 120 9.55 -12.43 18.56
C PRO A 120 9.59 -11.66 19.88
N ASN A 121 8.44 -11.13 20.30
CA ASN A 121 8.31 -10.47 21.59
C ASN A 121 8.62 -11.46 22.72
N SER A 122 9.32 -10.97 23.76
CA SER A 122 9.76 -11.80 24.87
C SER A 122 8.77 -11.87 26.03
N ASP A 123 7.61 -11.26 25.90
CA ASP A 123 6.58 -11.16 26.94
C ASP A 123 5.50 -12.23 26.80
N VAL A 124 5.91 -13.43 26.48
CA VAL A 124 5.01 -14.56 26.29
C VAL A 124 4.84 -15.34 27.56
#